data_e1e7f5339ccf268f0212864b90ac310d
#
_entry.id   e1e7f5339ccf268f0212864b90ac310d
#
_cell.length_a   1.000
_cell.length_b   1.000
_cell.length_c   1.000
_cell.angle_alpha   90.00
_cell.angle_beta   90.00
_cell.angle_gamma   90.00
#
_symmetry.space_group_name_H-M   'P 1'
#
loop_
_entity.id
_entity.type
_entity.pdbx_description
1 polymer ?
#
loop_
_entity_poly.entity_id
_entity_poly.type
_entity_poly.pdbx_seq_one_letter_code
_entity_poly.pdbx_strand_id
1 'polypeptide(L)'
;MFSLKKILVVGSANVDFVIGVRQAPELGETILCRSFRKTCGGKGANQAYACGRLGGDTAFLNAVGDDPLGGELVRNLQQANVDTRAIRTVDGVSTGMAVVCVDEKGNNSIIVIPGANNLCDVDYLRRNRARFEESDIVLLQMEIPFESVCYAVELASGLHKTVILNPAPAPDSLPDEVYAGLDYLTPNESEFKRLTGCPTDEVEELAVHCKPLLEKGTRNIIITLGSRGALHVNREGHTLY
;
A
#
# COMPACT_ATOMS: atom_id res chain seq x y z
N MET A 1 -23.55 5.78 21.41
CA MET A 1 -22.45 6.50 20.75
C MET A 1 -21.65 5.44 20.02
N PHE A 2 -21.64 5.37 18.68
CA PHE A 2 -20.81 4.42 17.96
C PHE A 2 -19.34 4.84 18.14
N SER A 3 -18.52 4.00 18.74
CA SER A 3 -17.08 4.21 18.77
C SER A 3 -16.55 4.14 17.35
N LEU A 4 -15.73 5.10 16.95
CA LEU A 4 -14.99 5.02 15.70
C LEU A 4 -14.10 3.78 15.71
N LYS A 5 -14.06 3.07 14.58
CA LYS A 5 -13.14 1.95 14.40
C LYS A 5 -11.71 2.47 14.33
N LYS A 6 -10.82 1.80 15.07
CA LYS A 6 -9.38 2.10 15.07
C LYS A 6 -8.71 1.43 13.88
N ILE A 7 -8.01 2.23 13.10
CA ILE A 7 -7.33 1.78 11.89
C ILE A 7 -5.82 1.79 12.14
N LEU A 8 -5.18 0.65 11.93
CA LEU A 8 -3.73 0.55 11.87
C LEU A 8 -3.31 0.40 10.41
N VAL A 9 -2.53 1.33 9.91
CA VAL A 9 -1.88 1.20 8.62
C VAL A 9 -0.44 0.76 8.83
N VAL A 10 -0.03 -0.31 8.17
CA VAL A 10 1.36 -0.80 8.18
C VAL A 10 1.85 -0.79 6.74
N GLY A 11 2.87 0.02 6.44
CA GLY A 11 3.28 0.17 5.05
C GLY A 11 4.37 1.21 4.84
N SER A 12 4.59 1.56 3.57
CA SER A 12 5.64 2.47 3.12
C SER A 12 5.33 3.94 3.35
N ALA A 13 6.40 4.73 3.50
CA ALA A 13 6.37 6.19 3.42
C ALA A 13 7.52 6.65 2.52
N ASN A 14 7.22 7.41 1.48
CA ASN A 14 8.17 7.90 0.51
C ASN A 14 8.04 9.41 0.32
N VAL A 15 9.14 10.05 -0.09
CA VAL A 15 9.06 11.36 -0.72
C VAL A 15 9.23 11.16 -2.22
N ASP A 16 8.23 11.60 -2.99
CA ASP A 16 8.21 11.44 -4.42
C ASP A 16 8.77 12.69 -5.10
N PHE A 17 9.81 12.51 -5.92
CA PHE A 17 10.42 13.51 -6.77
C PHE A 17 9.85 13.36 -8.18
N VAL A 18 8.84 14.17 -8.51
CA VAL A 18 8.17 14.12 -9.81
C VAL A 18 8.87 15.06 -10.78
N ILE A 19 9.44 14.49 -11.83
CA ILE A 19 10.25 15.17 -12.84
C ILE A 19 9.49 15.17 -14.17
N GLY A 20 9.07 16.34 -14.64
CA GLY A 20 8.46 16.50 -15.95
C GLY A 20 9.54 16.63 -17.04
N VAL A 21 9.46 15.79 -18.06
CA VAL A 21 10.40 15.77 -19.18
C VAL A 21 9.64 15.81 -20.51
N ARG A 22 10.33 16.08 -21.63
CA ARG A 22 9.74 15.95 -22.94
C ARG A 22 9.54 14.48 -23.31
N GLN A 23 10.57 13.69 -23.06
CA GLN A 23 10.65 12.26 -23.32
C GLN A 23 11.61 11.67 -22.30
N ALA A 24 11.38 10.42 -21.88
CA ALA A 24 12.34 9.71 -21.04
C ALA A 24 13.70 9.60 -21.76
N PRO A 25 14.83 9.76 -21.04
CA PRO A 25 16.16 9.72 -21.64
C PRO A 25 16.49 8.31 -22.17
N GLU A 26 17.19 8.26 -23.30
CA GLU A 26 17.78 7.02 -23.80
C GLU A 26 19.11 6.71 -23.08
N LEU A 27 19.64 5.51 -23.29
CA LEU A 27 20.91 5.10 -22.70
C LEU A 27 22.03 6.06 -23.12
N GLY A 28 22.73 6.66 -22.14
CA GLY A 28 23.81 7.62 -22.36
C GLY A 28 23.34 9.06 -22.64
N GLU A 29 22.05 9.30 -22.70
CA GLU A 29 21.51 10.64 -22.93
C GLU A 29 21.43 11.47 -21.63
N THR A 30 21.76 12.76 -21.72
CA THR A 30 21.52 13.73 -20.66
C THR A 30 20.46 14.73 -21.13
N ILE A 31 19.34 14.80 -20.39
CA ILE A 31 18.25 15.70 -20.71
C ILE A 31 18.03 16.71 -19.58
N LEU A 32 17.45 17.86 -19.91
CA LEU A 32 17.00 18.85 -18.92
C LEU A 32 15.53 18.62 -18.59
N CYS A 33 15.22 18.58 -17.29
CA CYS A 33 13.82 18.54 -16.86
C CYS A 33 13.12 19.89 -17.14
N ARG A 34 11.79 19.83 -17.36
CA ARG A 34 10.93 21.01 -17.58
C ARG A 34 10.23 21.46 -16.31
N SER A 35 9.96 20.53 -15.43
CA SER A 35 9.32 20.79 -14.15
C SER A 35 9.84 19.83 -13.09
N PHE A 36 9.78 20.28 -11.86
CA PHE A 36 10.13 19.49 -10.68
C PHE A 36 9.12 19.75 -9.59
N ARG A 37 8.63 18.69 -8.97
CA ARG A 37 7.75 18.76 -7.81
C ARG A 37 8.17 17.68 -6.81
N LYS A 38 8.19 18.05 -5.54
CA LYS A 38 8.38 17.14 -4.42
C LYS A 38 7.05 16.98 -3.67
N THR A 39 6.65 15.75 -3.39
CA THR A 39 5.42 15.43 -2.66
C THR A 39 5.65 14.32 -1.66
N CYS A 40 4.92 14.33 -0.54
CA CYS A 40 4.81 13.15 0.31
C CYS A 40 4.04 12.06 -0.44
N GLY A 41 4.50 10.81 -0.33
CA GLY A 41 3.97 9.65 -1.01
C GLY A 41 4.25 8.37 -0.23
N GLY A 42 4.29 7.25 -0.94
CA GLY A 42 4.30 5.91 -0.36
C GLY A 42 2.88 5.40 -0.13
N LYS A 43 2.59 4.16 -0.55
CA LYS A 43 1.22 3.61 -0.52
C LYS A 43 0.66 3.57 0.90
N GLY A 44 1.48 3.19 1.89
CA GLY A 44 1.09 3.17 3.29
C GLY A 44 0.76 4.56 3.81
N ALA A 45 1.66 5.53 3.60
CA ALA A 45 1.45 6.90 4.06
C ALA A 45 0.24 7.56 3.38
N ASN A 46 0.01 7.29 2.08
CA ASN A 46 -1.17 7.79 1.35
C ASN A 46 -2.48 7.25 1.93
N GLN A 47 -2.54 5.95 2.26
CA GLN A 47 -3.71 5.34 2.88
C GLN A 47 -3.93 5.88 4.30
N ALA A 48 -2.87 5.98 5.11
CA ALA A 48 -2.96 6.55 6.46
C ALA A 48 -3.43 8.01 6.42
N TYR A 49 -2.88 8.81 5.50
CA TYR A 49 -3.29 10.20 5.28
C TYR A 49 -4.77 10.30 4.91
N ALA A 50 -5.22 9.48 3.95
CA ALA A 50 -6.62 9.46 3.53
C ALA A 50 -7.56 9.08 4.68
N CYS A 51 -7.25 8.02 5.45
CA CYS A 51 -8.03 7.59 6.61
C CYS A 51 -8.13 8.71 7.66
N GLY A 52 -7.03 9.35 8.02
CA GLY A 52 -7.02 10.44 8.98
C GLY A 52 -7.78 11.67 8.49
N ARG A 53 -7.65 12.05 7.21
CA ARG A 53 -8.39 13.16 6.59
C ARG A 53 -9.90 12.92 6.54
N LEU A 54 -10.33 11.67 6.43
CA LEU A 54 -11.74 11.26 6.48
C LEU A 54 -12.28 11.13 7.91
N GLY A 55 -11.46 11.44 8.92
CA GLY A 55 -11.87 11.43 10.34
C GLY A 55 -11.73 10.07 11.01
N GLY A 56 -11.01 9.11 10.42
CA GLY A 56 -10.70 7.81 11.03
C GLY A 56 -9.71 7.94 12.19
N ASP A 57 -9.91 7.16 13.27
CA ASP A 57 -8.91 7.00 14.35
C ASP A 57 -7.77 6.12 13.81
N THR A 58 -6.74 6.78 13.25
CA THR A 58 -5.72 6.14 12.43
C THR A 58 -4.35 6.23 13.06
N ALA A 59 -3.66 5.09 13.19
CA ALA A 59 -2.25 4.99 13.55
C ALA A 59 -1.44 4.45 12.36
N PHE A 60 -0.17 4.84 12.27
CA PHE A 60 0.72 4.41 11.20
C PHE A 60 1.98 3.75 11.75
N LEU A 61 2.26 2.53 11.28
CA LEU A 61 3.48 1.76 11.54
C LEU A 61 4.39 1.80 10.32
N ASN A 62 5.56 2.41 10.48
CA ASN A 62 6.57 2.52 9.42
C ASN A 62 7.93 2.89 10.03
N ALA A 63 8.99 2.86 9.21
CA ALA A 63 10.29 3.43 9.52
C ALA A 63 10.66 4.52 8.52
N VAL A 64 11.24 5.61 9.01
CA VAL A 64 11.81 6.72 8.22
C VAL A 64 13.27 6.93 8.62
N GLY A 65 14.07 7.55 7.76
CA GLY A 65 15.42 7.95 8.09
C GLY A 65 15.45 9.13 9.05
N ASP A 66 16.56 9.29 9.78
CA ASP A 66 16.86 10.52 10.53
C ASP A 66 17.37 11.60 9.58
N ASP A 67 16.49 12.03 8.68
CA ASP A 67 16.76 13.02 7.67
C ASP A 67 15.59 14.03 7.51
N PRO A 68 15.79 15.15 6.80
CA PRO A 68 14.73 16.14 6.60
C PRO A 68 13.46 15.59 5.92
N LEU A 69 13.59 14.56 5.07
CA LEU A 69 12.48 13.94 4.34
C LEU A 69 11.60 13.13 5.29
N GLY A 70 12.20 12.37 6.22
CA GLY A 70 11.48 11.64 7.27
C GLY A 70 10.70 12.60 8.16
N GLY A 71 11.32 13.69 8.60
CA GLY A 71 10.64 14.73 9.38
C GLY A 71 9.47 15.40 8.62
N GLU A 72 9.58 15.56 7.30
CA GLU A 72 8.51 16.09 6.44
C GLU A 72 7.32 15.14 6.36
N LEU A 73 7.56 13.85 6.13
CA LEU A 73 6.54 12.80 6.08
C LEU A 73 5.77 12.70 7.40
N VAL A 74 6.48 12.68 8.53
CA VAL A 74 5.84 12.62 9.84
C VAL A 74 4.93 13.83 10.07
N ARG A 75 5.40 15.05 9.78
CA ARG A 75 4.57 16.26 9.90
C ARG A 75 3.34 16.23 8.98
N ASN A 76 3.50 15.76 7.74
CA ASN A 76 2.39 15.62 6.80
C ASN A 76 1.29 14.69 7.34
N LEU A 77 1.66 13.56 7.91
CA LEU A 77 0.72 12.61 8.52
C LEU A 77 0.06 13.20 9.77
N GLN A 78 0.80 13.91 10.62
CA GLN A 78 0.24 14.59 11.80
C GLN A 78 -0.80 15.65 11.41
N GLN A 79 -0.59 16.40 10.31
CA GLN A 79 -1.57 17.35 9.77
C GLN A 79 -2.86 16.67 9.27
N ALA A 80 -2.79 15.38 8.96
CA ALA A 80 -3.95 14.55 8.62
C ALA A 80 -4.59 13.84 9.84
N ASN A 81 -4.20 14.19 11.07
CA ASN A 81 -4.65 13.58 12.31
C ASN A 81 -4.28 12.09 12.46
N VAL A 82 -3.17 11.65 11.85
CA VAL A 82 -2.64 10.29 12.00
C VAL A 82 -1.75 10.21 13.24
N ASP A 83 -1.93 9.19 14.08
CA ASP A 83 -1.00 8.87 15.17
C ASP A 83 0.32 8.34 14.62
N THR A 84 1.37 9.15 14.74
CA THR A 84 2.71 8.88 14.22
C THR A 84 3.68 8.39 15.30
N ARG A 85 3.23 8.16 16.54
CA ARG A 85 4.11 7.79 17.68
C ARG A 85 4.83 6.47 17.50
N ALA A 86 4.30 5.61 16.63
CA ALA A 86 4.90 4.33 16.29
C ALA A 86 5.80 4.39 15.04
N ILE A 87 5.98 5.54 14.40
CA ILE A 87 6.96 5.67 13.32
C ILE A 87 8.37 5.62 13.92
N ARG A 88 9.17 4.68 13.44
CA ARG A 88 10.57 4.52 13.84
C ARG A 88 11.45 5.46 13.03
N THR A 89 12.24 6.31 13.68
CA THR A 89 13.34 7.06 13.06
C THR A 89 14.62 6.27 13.15
N VAL A 90 15.35 6.13 12.04
CA VAL A 90 16.56 5.30 11.94
C VAL A 90 17.73 6.14 11.45
N ASP A 91 18.80 6.21 12.24
CA ASP A 91 20.05 6.86 11.87
C ASP A 91 20.81 6.07 10.79
N GLY A 92 21.55 6.79 9.93
CA GLY A 92 22.41 6.22 8.90
C GLY A 92 21.68 5.57 7.71
N VAL A 93 20.34 5.65 7.65
CA VAL A 93 19.53 5.13 6.56
C VAL A 93 18.66 6.23 6.00
N SER A 94 18.59 6.35 4.67
CA SER A 94 17.72 7.34 4.02
C SER A 94 16.24 7.01 4.20
N THR A 95 15.40 8.02 4.31
CA THR A 95 13.96 7.88 4.12
C THR A 95 13.65 7.31 2.74
N GLY A 96 12.55 6.57 2.60
CA GLY A 96 12.07 6.05 1.33
C GLY A 96 11.82 7.18 0.32
N MET A 97 12.19 6.96 -0.94
CA MET A 97 12.04 7.93 -2.02
C MET A 97 11.54 7.26 -3.29
N ALA A 98 10.84 8.03 -4.12
CA ALA A 98 10.55 7.64 -5.49
C ALA A 98 10.96 8.77 -6.45
N VAL A 99 11.59 8.40 -7.56
CA VAL A 99 11.81 9.31 -8.69
C VAL A 99 10.80 8.94 -9.77
N VAL A 100 9.88 9.85 -10.06
CA VAL A 100 8.80 9.68 -11.03
C VAL A 100 9.08 10.58 -12.22
N CYS A 101 9.48 9.98 -13.33
CA CYS A 101 9.68 10.68 -14.59
C CYS A 101 8.37 10.65 -15.40
N VAL A 102 7.81 11.82 -15.74
CA VAL A 102 6.56 11.94 -16.50
C VAL A 102 6.84 12.65 -17.82
N ASP A 103 6.53 12.00 -18.94
CA ASP A 103 6.69 12.59 -20.27
C ASP A 103 5.47 13.45 -20.70
N GLU A 104 5.58 14.15 -21.86
CA GLU A 104 4.50 14.98 -22.40
C GLU A 104 3.25 14.20 -22.80
N LYS A 105 3.34 12.89 -22.96
CA LYS A 105 2.22 12.00 -23.28
C LYS A 105 1.52 11.47 -22.03
N GLY A 106 2.07 11.78 -20.84
CA GLY A 106 1.58 11.28 -19.56
C GLY A 106 2.07 9.88 -19.20
N ASN A 107 3.02 9.30 -19.95
CA ASN A 107 3.67 8.06 -19.57
C ASN A 107 4.58 8.32 -18.36
N ASN A 108 4.66 7.38 -17.44
CA ASN A 108 5.54 7.47 -16.29
C ASN A 108 6.54 6.31 -16.22
N SER A 109 7.70 6.62 -15.68
CA SER A 109 8.71 5.65 -15.27
C SER A 109 9.07 5.96 -13.83
N ILE A 110 9.07 4.95 -12.96
CA ILE A 110 9.24 5.14 -11.52
C ILE A 110 10.42 4.30 -11.04
N ILE A 111 11.34 4.96 -10.33
CA ILE A 111 12.42 4.31 -9.61
C ILE A 111 12.13 4.49 -8.12
N VAL A 112 11.99 3.39 -7.40
CA VAL A 112 11.77 3.40 -5.95
C VAL A 112 13.06 3.09 -5.23
N ILE A 113 13.39 3.92 -4.25
CA ILE A 113 14.48 3.72 -3.29
C ILE A 113 13.80 3.39 -1.95
N PRO A 114 13.77 2.11 -1.52
CA PRO A 114 13.01 1.72 -0.32
C PRO A 114 13.51 2.41 0.95
N GLY A 115 14.83 2.59 1.09
CA GLY A 115 15.41 3.21 2.27
C GLY A 115 14.93 2.55 3.57
N ALA A 116 14.52 3.38 4.52
CA ALA A 116 14.05 2.93 5.83
C ALA A 116 12.78 2.07 5.78
N ASN A 117 12.00 2.06 4.68
CA ASN A 117 10.87 1.13 4.53
C ASN A 117 11.29 -0.34 4.71
N ASN A 118 12.54 -0.71 4.30
CA ASN A 118 13.08 -2.04 4.51
C ASN A 118 13.29 -2.41 5.98
N LEU A 119 13.23 -1.44 6.89
CA LEU A 119 13.36 -1.61 8.32
C LEU A 119 12.00 -1.67 9.04
N CYS A 120 10.90 -1.63 8.28
CA CYS A 120 9.59 -2.07 8.73
C CYS A 120 9.54 -3.61 8.71
N ASP A 121 10.49 -4.22 9.42
CA ASP A 121 10.77 -5.65 9.46
C ASP A 121 9.88 -6.38 10.48
N VAL A 122 9.91 -7.71 10.46
CA VAL A 122 9.13 -8.57 11.36
C VAL A 122 9.43 -8.27 12.83
N ASP A 123 10.69 -7.99 13.18
CA ASP A 123 11.05 -7.71 14.58
C ASP A 123 10.52 -6.35 15.04
N TYR A 124 10.47 -5.36 14.14
CA TYR A 124 9.81 -4.10 14.44
C TYR A 124 8.29 -4.29 14.64
N LEU A 125 7.62 -5.10 13.80
CA LEU A 125 6.21 -5.40 13.96
C LEU A 125 5.92 -6.16 15.26
N ARG A 126 6.75 -7.13 15.64
CA ARG A 126 6.65 -7.85 16.92
C ARG A 126 6.72 -6.90 18.12
N ARG A 127 7.65 -5.96 18.11
CA ARG A 127 7.78 -4.94 19.19
C ARG A 127 6.57 -4.01 19.27
N ASN A 128 5.83 -3.87 18.17
CA ASN A 128 4.63 -3.05 18.08
C ASN A 128 3.32 -3.85 18.11
N ARG A 129 3.34 -5.12 18.58
CA ARG A 129 2.18 -6.01 18.66
C ARG A 129 0.96 -5.33 19.33
N ALA A 130 1.18 -4.53 20.37
CA ALA A 130 0.12 -3.81 21.07
C ALA A 130 -0.71 -2.92 20.13
N ARG A 131 -0.11 -2.35 19.07
CA ARG A 131 -0.83 -1.55 18.07
C ARG A 131 -1.83 -2.37 17.27
N PHE A 132 -1.47 -3.63 16.96
CA PHE A 132 -2.40 -4.58 16.33
C PHE A 132 -3.53 -4.95 17.28
N GLU A 133 -3.25 -5.19 18.55
CA GLU A 133 -4.24 -5.53 19.57
C GLU A 133 -5.26 -4.40 19.80
N GLU A 134 -4.81 -3.14 19.78
CA GLU A 134 -5.63 -1.94 19.94
C GLU A 134 -6.48 -1.59 18.72
N SER A 135 -6.13 -2.10 17.52
CA SER A 135 -6.84 -1.77 16.27
C SER A 135 -8.07 -2.65 16.04
N ASP A 136 -8.99 -2.19 15.21
CA ASP A 136 -10.11 -2.98 14.67
C ASP A 136 -9.83 -3.42 13.24
N ILE A 137 -9.11 -2.58 12.48
CA ILE A 137 -8.81 -2.75 11.06
C ILE A 137 -7.31 -2.60 10.84
N VAL A 138 -6.72 -3.48 10.04
CA VAL A 138 -5.32 -3.40 9.60
C VAL A 138 -5.27 -3.26 8.08
N LEU A 139 -4.63 -2.17 7.61
CA LEU A 139 -4.42 -1.87 6.19
C LEU A 139 -2.97 -2.13 5.81
N LEU A 140 -2.76 -2.86 4.72
CA LEU A 140 -1.46 -3.30 4.24
C LEU A 140 -1.27 -3.03 2.75
N GLN A 141 -0.01 -2.88 2.31
CA GLN A 141 0.41 -2.81 0.91
C GLN A 141 1.72 -3.61 0.75
N MET A 142 2.30 -3.63 -0.45
CA MET A 142 3.46 -4.48 -0.76
C MET A 142 4.76 -3.66 -0.96
N GLU A 143 4.91 -2.51 -0.27
CA GLU A 143 6.12 -1.66 -0.35
C GLU A 143 7.00 -1.68 0.92
N ILE A 144 6.83 -2.67 1.77
CA ILE A 144 7.70 -3.05 2.88
C ILE A 144 8.16 -4.50 2.67
N PRO A 145 9.12 -5.05 3.45
CA PRO A 145 9.55 -6.44 3.28
C PRO A 145 8.39 -7.42 3.20
N PHE A 146 8.44 -8.32 2.22
CA PHE A 146 7.37 -9.27 1.93
C PHE A 146 6.99 -10.12 3.13
N GLU A 147 8.00 -10.62 3.87
CA GLU A 147 7.82 -11.38 5.09
C GLU A 147 7.14 -10.59 6.20
N SER A 148 7.32 -9.26 6.22
CA SER A 148 6.64 -8.37 7.17
C SER A 148 5.15 -8.25 6.85
N VAL A 149 4.79 -8.20 5.57
CA VAL A 149 3.39 -8.20 5.15
C VAL A 149 2.72 -9.53 5.52
N CYS A 150 3.38 -10.67 5.22
CA CYS A 150 2.88 -11.99 5.59
C CYS A 150 2.67 -12.10 7.11
N TYR A 151 3.66 -11.70 7.90
CA TYR A 151 3.58 -11.70 9.36
C TYR A 151 2.46 -10.79 9.88
N ALA A 152 2.30 -9.59 9.30
CA ALA A 152 1.24 -8.66 9.70
C ALA A 152 -0.16 -9.22 9.43
N VAL A 153 -0.36 -9.90 8.29
CA VAL A 153 -1.63 -10.59 7.97
C VAL A 153 -1.88 -11.71 8.98
N GLU A 154 -0.90 -12.58 9.23
CA GLU A 154 -1.01 -13.67 10.21
C GLU A 154 -1.36 -13.13 11.61
N LEU A 155 -0.61 -12.12 12.08
CA LEU A 155 -0.84 -11.51 13.39
C LEU A 155 -2.23 -10.89 13.50
N ALA A 156 -2.63 -10.08 12.51
CA ALA A 156 -3.90 -9.37 12.54
C ALA A 156 -5.10 -10.32 12.45
N SER A 157 -5.04 -11.32 11.56
CA SER A 157 -6.10 -12.33 11.43
C SER A 157 -6.21 -13.20 12.69
N GLY A 158 -5.08 -13.61 13.29
CA GLY A 158 -5.03 -14.32 14.56
C GLY A 158 -5.60 -13.53 15.74
N LEU A 159 -5.56 -12.21 15.68
CA LEU A 159 -6.20 -11.29 16.62
C LEU A 159 -7.64 -10.92 16.23
N HIS A 160 -8.20 -11.59 15.22
CA HIS A 160 -9.57 -11.35 14.70
C HIS A 160 -9.83 -9.90 14.26
N LYS A 161 -8.81 -9.24 13.68
CA LYS A 161 -8.94 -7.91 13.10
C LYS A 161 -9.45 -8.01 11.65
N THR A 162 -10.12 -6.97 11.18
CA THR A 162 -10.41 -6.84 9.75
C THR A 162 -9.12 -6.53 9.00
N VAL A 163 -8.70 -7.41 8.08
CA VAL A 163 -7.44 -7.30 7.34
C VAL A 163 -7.72 -6.93 5.89
N ILE A 164 -7.14 -5.83 5.44
CA ILE A 164 -7.28 -5.30 4.08
C ILE A 164 -5.89 -5.21 3.46
N LEU A 165 -5.67 -5.92 2.36
CA LEU A 165 -4.43 -5.87 1.60
C LEU A 165 -4.66 -5.25 0.21
N ASN A 166 -3.96 -4.16 -0.07
CA ASN A 166 -3.74 -3.68 -1.43
C ASN A 166 -2.43 -4.32 -1.94
N PRO A 167 -2.49 -5.25 -2.90
CA PRO A 167 -1.32 -6.03 -3.33
C PRO A 167 -0.43 -5.24 -4.31
N ALA A 168 -0.13 -4.01 -3.98
CA ALA A 168 0.61 -3.07 -4.83
C ALA A 168 1.99 -2.70 -4.22
N PRO A 169 3.10 -2.89 -4.99
CA PRO A 169 3.19 -3.58 -6.29
C PRO A 169 2.92 -5.09 -6.13
N ALA A 170 2.19 -5.66 -7.09
CA ALA A 170 1.82 -7.07 -7.01
C ALA A 170 3.06 -7.98 -7.10
N PRO A 171 3.25 -8.93 -6.15
CA PRO A 171 4.21 -10.02 -6.30
C PRO A 171 3.72 -11.02 -7.37
N ASP A 172 4.57 -11.96 -7.75
CA ASP A 172 4.18 -13.02 -8.69
C ASP A 172 3.16 -13.99 -8.06
N SER A 173 3.20 -14.15 -6.74
CA SER A 173 2.23 -14.95 -5.96
C SER A 173 2.20 -14.53 -4.51
N LEU A 174 1.10 -14.84 -3.82
CA LEU A 174 0.96 -14.77 -2.37
C LEU A 174 0.77 -16.17 -1.81
N PRO A 175 1.31 -16.48 -0.61
CA PRO A 175 1.04 -17.73 0.10
C PRO A 175 -0.47 -17.91 0.38
N ASP A 176 -0.92 -19.16 0.43
CA ASP A 176 -2.34 -19.47 0.69
C ASP A 176 -2.77 -18.99 2.08
N GLU A 177 -1.87 -19.00 3.05
CA GLU A 177 -2.08 -18.50 4.40
C GLU A 177 -2.36 -17.00 4.42
N VAL A 178 -1.75 -16.24 3.50
CA VAL A 178 -2.04 -14.80 3.35
C VAL A 178 -3.47 -14.64 2.85
N TYR A 179 -3.86 -15.33 1.76
CA TYR A 179 -5.25 -15.27 1.26
C TYR A 179 -6.27 -15.65 2.33
N ALA A 180 -6.00 -16.67 3.13
CA ALA A 180 -6.87 -17.13 4.21
C ALA A 180 -7.05 -16.07 5.33
N GLY A 181 -6.05 -15.21 5.52
CA GLY A 181 -6.07 -14.14 6.53
C GLY A 181 -6.75 -12.84 6.08
N LEU A 182 -7.17 -12.72 4.81
CA LEU A 182 -7.72 -11.47 4.28
C LEU A 182 -9.25 -11.39 4.36
N ASP A 183 -9.75 -10.29 4.90
CA ASP A 183 -11.15 -9.89 4.72
C ASP A 183 -11.36 -9.21 3.37
N TYR A 184 -10.38 -8.39 2.93
CA TYR A 184 -10.43 -7.70 1.65
C TYR A 184 -9.06 -7.75 0.94
N LEU A 185 -9.10 -8.10 -0.35
CA LEU A 185 -7.99 -7.95 -1.28
C LEU A 185 -8.40 -6.89 -2.32
N THR A 186 -7.57 -5.84 -2.50
CA THR A 186 -7.96 -4.68 -3.31
C THR A 186 -6.96 -4.38 -4.42
N PRO A 187 -6.81 -5.26 -5.43
CA PRO A 187 -5.94 -5.05 -6.58
C PRO A 187 -6.55 -4.07 -7.58
N ASN A 188 -5.71 -3.47 -8.43
CA ASN A 188 -6.14 -2.97 -9.73
C ASN A 188 -6.11 -4.12 -10.77
N GLU A 189 -6.50 -3.81 -12.03
CA GLU A 189 -6.57 -4.80 -13.12
C GLU A 189 -5.21 -5.47 -13.38
N SER A 190 -4.13 -4.69 -13.44
CA SER A 190 -2.79 -5.24 -13.72
C SER A 190 -2.25 -6.08 -12.56
N GLU A 191 -2.49 -5.67 -11.32
CA GLU A 191 -2.14 -6.42 -10.12
C GLU A 191 -2.94 -7.73 -10.03
N PHE A 192 -4.24 -7.67 -10.33
CA PHE A 192 -5.09 -8.86 -10.37
C PHE A 192 -4.64 -9.86 -11.45
N LYS A 193 -4.35 -9.38 -12.65
CA LYS A 193 -3.80 -10.23 -13.73
C LYS A 193 -2.49 -10.90 -13.32
N ARG A 194 -1.60 -10.17 -12.64
CA ARG A 194 -0.32 -10.72 -12.18
C ARG A 194 -0.52 -11.83 -11.13
N LEU A 195 -1.44 -11.65 -10.19
CA LEU A 195 -1.72 -12.62 -9.13
C LEU A 195 -2.46 -13.87 -9.62
N THR A 196 -3.29 -13.74 -10.66
CA THR A 196 -4.21 -14.82 -11.09
C THR A 196 -3.92 -15.40 -12.45
N GLY A 197 -3.09 -14.71 -13.27
CA GLY A 197 -2.91 -15.05 -14.67
C GLY A 197 -4.13 -14.73 -15.55
N CYS A 198 -5.12 -13.98 -15.06
CA CYS A 198 -6.31 -13.61 -15.81
C CYS A 198 -5.94 -12.87 -17.10
N PRO A 199 -6.36 -13.33 -18.29
CA PRO A 199 -5.90 -12.76 -19.55
C PRO A 199 -6.70 -11.54 -20.03
N THR A 200 -7.80 -11.19 -19.34
CA THR A 200 -8.80 -10.24 -19.81
C THR A 200 -9.13 -9.17 -18.76
N ASP A 201 -9.83 -8.11 -19.20
CA ASP A 201 -10.41 -7.07 -18.36
C ASP A 201 -11.96 -7.14 -18.34
N GLU A 202 -12.56 -8.18 -18.95
CA GLU A 202 -14.00 -8.37 -18.96
C GLU A 202 -14.49 -8.75 -17.57
N VAL A 203 -15.54 -8.05 -17.09
CA VAL A 203 -16.04 -8.13 -15.71
C VAL A 203 -16.41 -9.57 -15.31
N GLU A 204 -17.11 -10.28 -16.20
CA GLU A 204 -17.56 -11.65 -15.95
C GLU A 204 -16.37 -12.62 -15.79
N GLU A 205 -15.34 -12.46 -16.60
CA GLU A 205 -14.14 -13.29 -16.51
C GLU A 205 -13.28 -12.93 -15.29
N LEU A 206 -13.17 -11.64 -14.95
CA LEU A 206 -12.52 -11.22 -13.71
C LEU A 206 -13.22 -11.88 -12.51
N ALA A 207 -14.56 -11.89 -12.47
CA ALA A 207 -15.32 -12.53 -11.41
C ALA A 207 -15.06 -14.05 -11.33
N VAL A 208 -14.93 -14.73 -12.47
CA VAL A 208 -14.57 -16.17 -12.52
C VAL A 208 -13.18 -16.40 -11.93
N HIS A 209 -12.19 -15.56 -12.29
CA HIS A 209 -10.82 -15.69 -11.80
C HIS A 209 -10.64 -15.29 -10.32
N CYS A 210 -11.66 -14.67 -9.69
CA CYS A 210 -11.66 -14.44 -8.25
C CYS A 210 -11.95 -15.73 -7.44
N LYS A 211 -12.65 -16.73 -8.01
CA LYS A 211 -13.09 -17.93 -7.30
C LYS A 211 -11.95 -18.67 -6.59
N PRO A 212 -10.80 -18.96 -7.25
CA PRO A 212 -9.71 -19.65 -6.57
C PRO A 212 -9.18 -18.89 -5.34
N LEU A 213 -9.19 -17.55 -5.37
CA LEU A 213 -8.74 -16.73 -4.24
C LEU A 213 -9.75 -16.74 -3.09
N LEU A 214 -11.06 -16.77 -3.41
CA LEU A 214 -12.13 -16.94 -2.42
C LEU A 214 -12.10 -18.33 -1.79
N GLU A 215 -11.76 -19.37 -2.57
CA GLU A 215 -11.58 -20.74 -2.08
C GLU A 215 -10.39 -20.86 -1.12
N LYS A 216 -9.31 -20.10 -1.34
CA LYS A 216 -8.16 -19.99 -0.42
C LYS A 216 -8.49 -19.24 0.87
N GLY A 217 -9.66 -18.59 0.97
CA GLY A 217 -10.15 -18.01 2.21
C GLY A 217 -10.36 -16.51 2.22
N THR A 218 -9.88 -15.77 1.21
CA THR A 218 -10.20 -14.33 1.06
C THR A 218 -11.72 -14.16 1.05
N ARG A 219 -12.24 -13.19 1.83
CA ARG A 219 -13.70 -13.02 1.96
C ARG A 219 -14.27 -12.13 0.87
N ASN A 220 -13.55 -11.05 0.52
CA ASN A 220 -13.98 -10.06 -0.45
C ASN A 220 -12.80 -9.66 -1.34
N ILE A 221 -13.05 -9.51 -2.64
CA ILE A 221 -12.08 -9.00 -3.60
C ILE A 221 -12.71 -7.77 -4.25
N ILE A 222 -11.98 -6.64 -4.26
CA ILE A 222 -12.42 -5.41 -4.88
C ILE A 222 -11.39 -5.03 -5.94
N ILE A 223 -11.73 -5.25 -7.21
CA ILE A 223 -10.84 -4.89 -8.33
C ILE A 223 -11.18 -3.49 -8.81
N THR A 224 -10.21 -2.57 -8.74
CA THR A 224 -10.39 -1.21 -9.27
C THR A 224 -10.19 -1.21 -10.78
N LEU A 225 -11.15 -0.63 -11.52
CA LEU A 225 -11.25 -0.69 -12.98
C LEU A 225 -11.10 0.70 -13.64
N GLY A 226 -10.40 1.62 -12.98
CA GLY A 226 -10.22 3.00 -13.44
C GLY A 226 -11.56 3.71 -13.65
N SER A 227 -11.80 4.23 -14.86
CA SER A 227 -13.06 4.95 -15.18
C SER A 227 -14.30 4.05 -15.23
N ARG A 228 -14.11 2.72 -15.22
CA ARG A 228 -15.21 1.74 -15.18
C ARG A 228 -15.71 1.46 -13.77
N GLY A 229 -15.10 2.07 -12.74
CA GLY A 229 -15.50 1.90 -11.34
C GLY A 229 -14.75 0.81 -10.59
N ALA A 230 -15.44 -0.03 -9.84
CA ALA A 230 -14.84 -1.12 -9.08
C ALA A 230 -15.74 -2.37 -9.08
N LEU A 231 -15.13 -3.54 -9.26
CA LEU A 231 -15.79 -4.84 -9.20
C LEU A 231 -15.59 -5.45 -7.81
N HIS A 232 -16.66 -5.61 -7.06
CA HIS A 232 -16.67 -6.36 -5.81
C HIS A 232 -17.11 -7.80 -6.07
N VAL A 233 -16.34 -8.76 -5.59
CA VAL A 233 -16.62 -10.19 -5.70
C VAL A 233 -16.48 -10.86 -4.33
N ASN A 234 -17.46 -11.64 -3.95
CA ASN A 234 -17.45 -12.49 -2.75
C ASN A 234 -18.14 -13.84 -3.05
N ARG A 235 -18.38 -14.66 -2.01
CA ARG A 235 -19.04 -15.97 -2.17
C ARG A 235 -20.53 -15.87 -2.55
N GLU A 236 -21.16 -14.72 -2.36
CA GLU A 236 -22.57 -14.48 -2.69
C GLU A 236 -22.76 -14.08 -4.15
N GLY A 237 -21.70 -13.57 -4.80
CA GLY A 237 -21.73 -13.12 -6.18
C GLY A 237 -20.78 -11.95 -6.46
N HIS A 238 -21.12 -11.17 -7.49
CA HIS A 238 -20.34 -9.98 -7.83
C HIS A 238 -21.24 -8.79 -8.14
N THR A 239 -20.70 -7.58 -7.95
CA THR A 239 -21.37 -6.30 -8.22
C THR A 239 -20.35 -5.31 -8.77
N LEU A 240 -20.72 -4.63 -9.85
CA LEU A 240 -19.97 -3.52 -10.42
C LEU A 240 -20.55 -2.20 -9.88
N TYR A 241 -19.68 -1.33 -9.33
CA TYR A 241 -20.00 -0.01 -8.80
C TYR A 241 -19.44 1.10 -9.67
#